data_42ac8d9e2cbcee53bea7a618039d094d
#
_entry.id   42ac8d9e2cbcee53bea7a618039d094d
#
_cell.length_a   1.000
_cell.length_b   1.000
_cell.length_c   1.000
_cell.angle_alpha   90.00
_cell.angle_beta   90.00
_cell.angle_gamma   90.00
#
_symmetry.space_group_name_H-M   'P 1'
#
loop_
_entity.id
_entity.type
_entity.pdbx_description
1 polymer ?
#
loop_
_entity_poly.entity_id
_entity_poly.type
_entity_poly.pdbx_seq_one_letter_code
_entity_poly.pdbx_strand_id
1 'polypeptide(L)'
;TRIELRQIGVRDETKIRGGIGICGRPLCCHSYLSDFVPVSIKMAKEQNLSLNPTKISGVCGRLMCCLKNEEDTYEELNRKLPGVGDYVQTADGLHGEVQSVNVLRQLVKVLVEAGDEKELKEYEADTLQFKRRRGKKSGQELSKEEQKELEKLEQIEEKEEAEAVSYTHLRA
;
A
#
# COMPACT_ATOMS: atom_id res chain seq x y z
N THR A 1 -47.72 -2.84 -10.65
CA THR A 1 -46.29 -2.42 -10.55
C THR A 1 -45.40 -3.62 -10.52
N ARG A 2 -44.45 -3.70 -11.46
CA ARG A 2 -43.46 -4.79 -11.50
C ARG A 2 -42.32 -4.41 -10.56
N ILE A 3 -41.98 -5.30 -9.60
CA ILE A 3 -40.88 -5.13 -8.67
C ILE A 3 -39.80 -6.13 -9.07
N GLU A 4 -38.59 -5.63 -9.35
CA GLU A 4 -37.42 -6.45 -9.61
C GLU A 4 -36.45 -6.35 -8.41
N LEU A 5 -36.12 -7.50 -7.83
CA LEU A 5 -35.11 -7.60 -6.80
C LEU A 5 -33.78 -7.97 -7.47
N ARG A 6 -32.77 -7.10 -7.29
CA ARG A 6 -31.40 -7.34 -7.77
C ARG A 6 -30.45 -7.44 -6.58
N GLN A 7 -29.71 -8.51 -6.48
CA GLN A 7 -28.65 -8.64 -5.51
C GLN A 7 -27.46 -7.79 -6.00
N ILE A 8 -26.93 -6.96 -5.12
CA ILE A 8 -25.77 -6.09 -5.38
C ILE A 8 -24.66 -6.41 -4.38
N GLY A 9 -23.40 -6.23 -4.79
CA GLY A 9 -22.24 -6.38 -3.90
C GLY A 9 -22.13 -5.20 -2.93
N VAL A 10 -21.42 -5.40 -1.82
CA VAL A 10 -21.17 -4.35 -0.80
C VAL A 10 -20.49 -3.11 -1.37
N ARG A 11 -19.63 -3.26 -2.38
CA ARG A 11 -19.00 -2.12 -3.06
C ARG A 11 -20.01 -1.35 -3.91
N ASP A 12 -20.93 -2.05 -4.58
CA ASP A 12 -21.96 -1.41 -5.40
C ASP A 12 -22.96 -0.64 -4.53
N GLU A 13 -23.32 -1.18 -3.37
CA GLU A 13 -24.11 -0.45 -2.39
C GLU A 13 -23.37 0.84 -1.96
N THR A 14 -22.09 0.72 -1.60
CA THR A 14 -21.27 1.87 -1.20
C THR A 14 -21.14 2.89 -2.33
N LYS A 15 -21.03 2.43 -3.59
CA LYS A 15 -20.99 3.28 -4.78
C LYS A 15 -22.28 4.06 -4.96
N ILE A 16 -23.43 3.43 -4.75
CA ILE A 16 -24.75 4.07 -4.87
C ILE A 16 -24.98 5.07 -3.75
N ARG A 17 -24.69 4.70 -2.51
CA ARG A 17 -24.85 5.58 -1.34
C ARG A 17 -23.91 6.76 -1.35
N GLY A 18 -22.69 6.58 -1.85
CA GLY A 18 -21.61 7.55 -1.75
C GLY A 18 -21.09 7.70 -0.32
N GLY A 19 -20.31 8.73 -0.10
CA GLY A 19 -19.74 9.06 1.21
C GLY A 19 -18.33 9.61 1.11
N ILE A 20 -17.68 9.75 2.26
CA ILE A 20 -16.31 10.26 2.41
C ILE A 20 -15.41 9.12 2.88
N GLY A 21 -14.28 8.97 2.22
CA GLY A 21 -13.25 7.98 2.59
C GLY A 21 -12.44 8.41 3.81
N ILE A 22 -11.63 7.50 4.34
CA ILE A 22 -10.69 7.78 5.45
C ILE A 22 -9.67 8.89 5.10
N CYS A 23 -9.44 9.13 3.80
CA CYS A 23 -8.59 10.21 3.29
C CYS A 23 -9.27 11.58 3.27
N GLY A 24 -10.53 11.69 3.71
CA GLY A 24 -11.31 12.94 3.71
C GLY A 24 -11.86 13.36 2.34
N ARG A 25 -11.68 12.56 1.29
CA ARG A 25 -12.22 12.82 -0.06
C ARG A 25 -13.48 12.00 -0.33
N PRO A 26 -14.33 12.41 -1.29
CA PRO A 26 -15.40 11.56 -1.78
C PRO A 26 -14.88 10.20 -2.22
N LEU A 27 -15.67 9.15 -2.04
CA LEU A 27 -15.29 7.80 -2.38
C LEU A 27 -14.90 7.68 -3.86
N CYS A 28 -13.75 7.07 -4.15
CA CYS A 28 -13.25 6.89 -5.51
C CYS A 28 -14.25 6.12 -6.38
N CYS A 29 -14.87 5.07 -5.83
CA CYS A 29 -15.89 4.27 -6.51
C CYS A 29 -17.18 5.04 -6.80
N HIS A 30 -17.50 6.07 -6.04
CA HIS A 30 -18.67 6.92 -6.27
C HIS A 30 -18.37 8.04 -7.28
N SER A 31 -17.12 8.54 -7.30
CA SER A 31 -16.74 9.69 -8.11
C SER A 31 -16.24 9.33 -9.52
N TYR A 32 -15.08 8.69 -9.65
CA TYR A 32 -14.43 8.51 -10.95
C TYR A 32 -14.04 7.06 -11.28
N LEU A 33 -13.88 6.21 -10.26
CA LEU A 33 -13.39 4.84 -10.48
C LEU A 33 -14.56 3.93 -10.84
N SER A 34 -14.62 3.49 -12.09
CA SER A 34 -15.65 2.57 -12.59
C SER A 34 -15.18 1.13 -12.63
N ASP A 35 -13.89 0.91 -12.94
CA ASP A 35 -13.31 -0.42 -13.09
C ASP A 35 -12.56 -0.85 -11.84
N PHE A 36 -12.80 -2.08 -11.42
CA PHE A 36 -12.22 -2.64 -10.21
C PHE A 36 -11.39 -3.88 -10.54
N VAL A 37 -10.10 -3.75 -10.34
CA VAL A 37 -9.13 -4.83 -10.45
C VAL A 37 -8.86 -5.38 -9.04
N PRO A 38 -8.54 -6.67 -8.89
CA PRO A 38 -8.14 -7.25 -7.60
C PRO A 38 -6.99 -6.46 -6.97
N VAL A 39 -7.12 -6.19 -5.68
CA VAL A 39 -6.13 -5.44 -4.88
C VAL A 39 -5.41 -6.43 -3.97
N SER A 40 -4.09 -6.38 -3.93
CA SER A 40 -3.29 -7.21 -3.04
C SER A 40 -2.70 -6.41 -1.89
N ILE A 41 -2.43 -7.09 -0.78
CA ILE A 41 -1.77 -6.50 0.40
C ILE A 41 -0.35 -6.03 0.06
N LYS A 42 0.28 -6.62 -0.95
CA LYS A 42 1.59 -6.20 -1.44
C LYS A 42 1.60 -4.73 -1.89
N MET A 43 0.53 -4.27 -2.55
CA MET A 43 0.38 -2.87 -2.97
C MET A 43 0.37 -1.91 -1.77
N ALA A 44 -0.26 -2.31 -0.65
CA ALA A 44 -0.25 -1.51 0.57
C ALA A 44 1.15 -1.39 1.18
N LYS A 45 1.97 -2.44 1.12
CA LYS A 45 3.37 -2.40 1.54
C LYS A 45 4.22 -1.49 0.67
N GLU A 46 4.06 -1.55 -0.64
CA GLU A 46 4.79 -0.71 -1.60
C GLU A 46 4.46 0.78 -1.43
N GLN A 47 3.26 1.07 -0.92
CA GLN A 47 2.82 2.42 -0.58
C GLN A 47 3.15 2.84 0.87
N ASN A 48 3.94 2.04 1.60
CA ASN A 48 4.33 2.26 3.00
C ASN A 48 3.14 2.45 3.96
N LEU A 49 2.01 1.79 3.67
CA LEU A 49 0.86 1.78 4.57
C LEU A 49 1.03 0.70 5.63
N SER A 50 0.57 1.00 6.85
CA SER A 50 0.53 -0.01 7.89
C SER A 50 -0.50 -1.09 7.52
N LEU A 51 -0.17 -2.35 7.74
CA LEU A 51 -1.03 -3.50 7.41
C LEU A 51 -2.21 -3.68 8.38
N ASN A 52 -2.55 -2.65 9.14
CA ASN A 52 -3.72 -2.68 10.01
C ASN A 52 -4.99 -2.72 9.14
N PRO A 53 -5.85 -3.74 9.28
CA PRO A 53 -7.08 -3.88 8.51
C PRO A 53 -7.95 -2.62 8.51
N THR A 54 -8.02 -1.91 9.63
CA THR A 54 -8.81 -0.67 9.73
C THR A 54 -8.28 0.47 8.86
N LYS A 55 -6.99 0.43 8.49
CA LYS A 55 -6.34 1.46 7.67
C LYS A 55 -6.27 1.13 6.19
N ILE A 56 -6.28 -0.17 5.84
CA ILE A 56 -6.21 -0.62 4.46
C ILE A 56 -7.56 -1.00 3.87
N SER A 57 -8.60 -1.15 4.72
CA SER A 57 -9.97 -1.42 4.26
C SER A 57 -10.73 -0.14 3.97
N GLY A 58 -11.51 -0.16 2.91
CA GLY A 58 -12.44 0.90 2.55
C GLY A 58 -13.74 0.82 3.34
N VAL A 59 -14.62 1.79 3.13
CA VAL A 59 -15.97 1.85 3.74
C VAL A 59 -16.82 0.61 3.39
N CYS A 60 -16.57 0.00 2.25
CA CYS A 60 -17.23 -1.25 1.82
C CYS A 60 -16.69 -2.52 2.51
N GLY A 61 -15.73 -2.43 3.42
CA GLY A 61 -15.11 -3.56 4.11
C GLY A 61 -14.04 -4.32 3.30
N ARG A 62 -13.89 -4.05 2.00
CA ARG A 62 -12.86 -4.63 1.14
C ARG A 62 -11.61 -3.75 1.12
N LEU A 63 -10.48 -4.28 0.63
CA LEU A 63 -9.27 -3.48 0.42
C LEU A 63 -9.56 -2.25 -0.43
N MET A 64 -8.89 -1.14 -0.11
CA MET A 64 -9.10 0.15 -0.76
C MET A 64 -8.74 0.06 -2.26
N CYS A 65 -9.68 0.40 -3.12
CA CYS A 65 -9.47 0.39 -4.58
C CYS A 65 -8.45 1.43 -5.06
N CYS A 66 -8.21 2.50 -4.31
CA CYS A 66 -7.18 3.49 -4.62
C CYS A 66 -5.76 2.91 -4.58
N LEU A 67 -5.51 1.84 -3.81
CA LEU A 67 -4.20 1.17 -3.78
C LEU A 67 -3.76 0.73 -5.18
N LYS A 68 -4.66 0.08 -5.92
CA LYS A 68 -4.37 -0.32 -7.29
C LYS A 68 -4.28 0.86 -8.25
N ASN A 69 -5.16 1.84 -8.08
CA ASN A 69 -5.19 3.03 -8.94
C ASN A 69 -3.91 3.89 -8.84
N GLU A 70 -3.25 3.86 -7.68
CA GLU A 70 -2.03 4.64 -7.42
C GLU A 70 -0.75 3.81 -7.54
N GLU A 71 -0.84 2.47 -7.73
CA GLU A 71 0.28 1.54 -7.73
C GLU A 71 1.38 1.93 -8.72
N ASP A 72 1.01 2.20 -9.98
CA ASP A 72 1.96 2.52 -11.04
C ASP A 72 2.78 3.78 -10.70
N THR A 73 2.12 4.80 -10.14
CA THR A 73 2.79 6.03 -9.71
C THR A 73 3.78 5.76 -8.57
N TYR A 74 3.38 4.97 -7.57
CA TYR A 74 4.27 4.62 -6.48
C TYR A 74 5.44 3.75 -6.94
N GLU A 75 5.24 2.84 -7.89
CA GLU A 75 6.30 2.03 -8.46
C GLU A 75 7.35 2.88 -9.18
N GLU A 76 6.91 3.85 -9.99
CA GLU A 76 7.81 4.77 -10.67
C GLU A 76 8.62 5.64 -9.70
N LEU A 77 7.96 6.16 -8.66
CA LEU A 77 8.62 6.99 -7.64
C LEU A 77 9.60 6.16 -6.80
N ASN A 78 9.22 4.94 -6.42
CA ASN A 78 10.08 4.02 -5.67
C ASN A 78 11.32 3.59 -6.44
N ARG A 79 11.27 3.57 -7.77
CA ARG A 79 12.45 3.27 -8.60
C ARG A 79 13.59 4.30 -8.41
N LYS A 80 13.28 5.51 -8.01
CA LYS A 80 14.24 6.60 -7.81
C LYS A 80 14.78 6.67 -6.38
N LEU A 81 14.22 5.89 -5.46
CA LEU A 81 14.51 5.96 -4.04
C LEU A 81 15.37 4.79 -3.56
N PRO A 82 16.24 5.00 -2.56
CA PRO A 82 16.91 3.93 -1.85
C PRO A 82 15.92 3.15 -0.97
N GLY A 83 16.24 1.90 -0.67
CA GLY A 83 15.46 1.08 0.27
C GLY A 83 15.71 1.47 1.72
N VAL A 84 14.76 1.18 2.60
CA VAL A 84 14.99 1.29 4.05
C VAL A 84 16.05 0.28 4.47
N GLY A 85 17.04 0.71 5.26
CA GLY A 85 18.21 -0.10 5.65
C GLY A 85 19.35 -0.12 4.61
N ASP A 86 19.24 0.63 3.50
CA ASP A 86 20.35 0.79 2.57
C ASP A 86 21.33 1.85 3.07
N TYR A 87 22.62 1.63 2.81
CA TYR A 87 23.64 2.63 3.06
C TYR A 87 23.74 3.59 1.88
N VAL A 88 23.66 4.88 2.19
CA VAL A 88 23.73 5.96 1.21
C VAL A 88 24.85 6.92 1.56
N GLN A 89 25.42 7.55 0.53
CA GLN A 89 26.34 8.66 0.70
C GLN A 89 25.58 9.96 0.49
N THR A 90 25.65 10.85 1.47
CA THR A 90 25.03 12.18 1.40
C THR A 90 25.88 13.14 0.56
N ALA A 91 25.29 14.25 0.14
CA ALA A 91 26.00 15.31 -0.58
C ALA A 91 27.18 15.87 0.23
N ASP A 92 27.09 15.81 1.55
CA ASP A 92 28.13 16.24 2.50
C ASP A 92 29.30 15.26 2.60
N GLY A 93 29.29 14.17 1.84
CA GLY A 93 30.32 13.12 1.87
C GLY A 93 30.21 12.15 3.07
N LEU A 94 29.18 12.29 3.89
CA LEU A 94 28.93 11.43 5.04
C LEU A 94 28.19 10.16 4.60
N HIS A 95 28.45 9.05 5.29
CA HIS A 95 27.74 7.81 5.08
C HIS A 95 26.67 7.66 6.16
N GLY A 96 25.50 7.14 5.76
CA GLY A 96 24.41 6.89 6.70
C GLY A 96 23.47 5.79 6.23
N GLU A 97 22.71 5.29 7.17
CA GLU A 97 21.69 4.27 6.94
C GLU A 97 20.32 4.93 6.76
N VAL A 98 19.56 4.48 5.75
CA VAL A 98 18.21 4.97 5.48
C VAL A 98 17.25 4.41 6.53
N GLN A 99 16.66 5.27 7.33
CA GLN A 99 15.68 4.93 8.36
C GLN A 99 14.25 4.92 7.83
N SER A 100 13.89 5.93 7.05
CA SER A 100 12.56 6.01 6.44
C SER A 100 12.60 6.80 5.13
N VAL A 101 11.63 6.50 4.27
CA VAL A 101 11.51 7.10 2.94
C VAL A 101 10.11 7.66 2.77
N ASN A 102 10.00 8.92 2.34
CA ASN A 102 8.74 9.51 1.95
C ASN A 102 8.67 9.54 0.41
N VAL A 103 7.92 8.59 -0.14
CA VAL A 103 7.86 8.36 -1.58
C VAL A 103 7.31 9.57 -2.35
N LEU A 104 6.23 10.18 -1.86
CA LEU A 104 5.55 11.28 -2.55
C LEU A 104 6.35 12.59 -2.53
N ARG A 105 7.03 12.85 -1.43
CA ARG A 105 7.87 14.07 -1.30
C ARG A 105 9.29 13.87 -1.79
N GLN A 106 9.67 12.64 -2.13
CA GLN A 106 11.04 12.26 -2.49
C GLN A 106 12.07 12.66 -1.42
N LEU A 107 11.68 12.53 -0.14
CA LEU A 107 12.53 12.83 1.00
C LEU A 107 12.96 11.55 1.71
N VAL A 108 14.20 11.46 2.08
CA VAL A 108 14.81 10.32 2.74
C VAL A 108 15.38 10.75 4.09
N LYS A 109 14.99 10.06 5.16
CA LYS A 109 15.59 10.25 6.47
C LYS A 109 16.77 9.30 6.61
N VAL A 110 17.93 9.86 6.77
CA VAL A 110 19.20 9.14 6.89
C VAL A 110 19.75 9.33 8.29
N LEU A 111 20.12 8.24 8.92
CA LEU A 111 20.87 8.23 10.15
C LEU A 111 22.35 8.37 9.81
N VAL A 112 22.88 9.56 9.94
CA VAL A 112 24.26 9.89 9.62
C VAL A 112 25.12 9.70 10.86
N GLU A 113 26.23 8.98 10.71
CA GLU A 113 27.23 8.84 11.78
C GLU A 113 28.28 9.97 11.63
N ALA A 114 28.17 10.98 12.48
CA ALA A 114 29.13 12.07 12.55
C ALA A 114 30.00 11.91 13.82
N GLY A 115 31.02 11.06 13.74
CA GLY A 115 31.86 10.71 14.91
C GLY A 115 31.12 9.80 15.90
N ASP A 116 30.98 10.23 17.15
CA ASP A 116 30.30 9.49 18.22
C ASP A 116 28.78 9.76 18.31
N GLU A 117 28.27 10.74 17.58
CA GLU A 117 26.85 11.11 17.59
C GLU A 117 26.14 10.66 16.32
N LYS A 118 24.94 10.09 16.51
CA LYS A 118 24.05 9.68 15.41
C LYS A 118 22.97 10.73 15.25
N GLU A 119 22.98 11.41 14.12
CA GLU A 119 22.00 12.43 13.80
C GLU A 119 21.06 11.97 12.70
N LEU A 120 19.75 12.22 12.86
CA LEU A 120 18.74 12.03 11.83
C LEU A 120 18.63 13.30 11.00
N LYS A 121 18.99 13.22 9.72
CA LYS A 121 18.82 14.32 8.77
C LYS A 121 17.93 13.92 7.62
N GLU A 122 17.15 14.87 7.10
CA GLU A 122 16.32 14.69 5.91
C GLU A 122 17.08 15.23 4.69
N TYR A 123 17.15 14.39 3.65
CA TYR A 123 17.77 14.72 2.37
C TYR A 123 16.81 14.48 1.23
N GLU A 124 16.95 15.24 0.14
CA GLU A 124 16.25 14.96 -1.11
C GLU A 124 16.87 13.76 -1.81
N ALA A 125 16.05 12.93 -2.44
CA ALA A 125 16.50 11.72 -3.10
C ALA A 125 17.56 11.98 -4.18
N ASP A 126 17.43 13.10 -4.89
CA ASP A 126 18.34 13.47 -5.99
C ASP A 126 19.75 13.84 -5.51
N THR A 127 19.90 14.21 -4.23
CA THR A 127 21.19 14.56 -3.63
C THR A 127 21.96 13.38 -3.06
N LEU A 128 21.31 12.21 -2.98
CA LEU A 128 21.87 11.00 -2.39
C LEU A 128 22.51 10.10 -3.45
N GLN A 129 23.73 9.65 -3.21
CA GLN A 129 24.38 8.64 -4.01
C GLN A 129 24.24 7.28 -3.33
N PHE A 130 23.54 6.35 -3.99
CA PHE A 130 23.34 5.02 -3.48
C PHE A 130 23.56 3.94 -4.55
N LYS A 131 24.12 2.84 -4.12
CA LYS A 131 24.32 1.67 -4.98
C LYS A 131 23.21 0.68 -4.71
N ARG A 132 22.28 0.55 -5.66
CA ARG A 132 21.16 -0.38 -5.52
C ARG A 132 21.69 -1.80 -5.37
N ARG A 133 21.46 -2.44 -4.23
CA ARG A 133 21.76 -3.87 -4.05
C ARG A 133 20.81 -4.66 -4.96
N ARG A 134 21.34 -5.24 -6.02
CA ARG A 134 20.62 -6.22 -6.83
C ARG A 134 20.28 -7.40 -5.92
N GLY A 135 19.02 -7.56 -5.55
CA GLY A 135 18.51 -8.82 -5.03
C GLY A 135 17.98 -8.89 -3.59
N LYS A 136 17.95 -7.81 -2.80
CA LYS A 136 17.05 -7.81 -1.65
C LYS A 136 15.79 -7.05 -2.06
N LYS A 137 14.70 -7.81 -2.32
CA LYS A 137 13.34 -7.26 -2.31
C LYS A 137 13.21 -6.50 -0.99
N SER A 138 12.79 -5.25 -1.05
CA SER A 138 12.48 -4.42 0.11
C SER A 138 11.32 -5.06 0.87
N GLY A 139 11.64 -6.03 1.70
CA GLY A 139 10.74 -6.61 2.67
C GLY A 139 11.24 -6.10 4.01
N GLN A 140 10.55 -5.17 4.63
CA GLN A 140 10.55 -5.14 6.08
C GLN A 140 10.35 -6.58 6.51
N GLU A 141 11.29 -7.14 7.26
CA GLU A 141 11.08 -8.42 7.92
C GLU A 141 9.89 -8.20 8.84
N LEU A 142 8.74 -8.67 8.40
CA LEU A 142 7.52 -8.64 9.19
C LEU A 142 7.80 -9.36 10.50
N SER A 143 7.37 -8.77 11.59
CA SER A 143 7.36 -9.51 12.85
C SER A 143 6.58 -10.80 12.65
N LYS A 144 6.91 -11.85 13.40
CA LYS A 144 6.20 -13.14 13.31
C LYS A 144 4.69 -13.01 13.53
N GLU A 145 4.26 -11.96 14.21
CA GLU A 145 2.86 -11.63 14.45
C GLU A 145 2.19 -11.04 13.20
N GLU A 146 2.85 -10.10 12.52
CA GLU A 146 2.36 -9.54 11.27
C GLU A 146 2.31 -10.57 10.14
N GLN A 147 3.23 -11.53 10.10
CA GLN A 147 3.17 -12.65 9.13
C GLN A 147 1.95 -13.53 9.36
N LYS A 148 1.62 -13.85 10.62
CA LYS A 148 0.43 -14.63 10.96
C LYS A 148 -0.89 -13.89 10.67
N GLU A 149 -0.92 -12.59 10.87
CA GLU A 149 -2.08 -11.78 10.50
C GLU A 149 -2.26 -11.71 8.98
N LEU A 150 -1.16 -11.64 8.25
CA LEU A 150 -1.16 -11.64 6.80
C LEU A 150 -1.68 -12.96 6.22
N GLU A 151 -1.18 -14.10 6.73
CA GLU A 151 -1.68 -15.43 6.34
C GLU A 151 -3.17 -15.61 6.65
N LYS A 152 -3.65 -15.05 7.76
CA LYS A 152 -5.08 -15.09 8.09
C LYS A 152 -5.92 -14.25 7.13
N LEU A 153 -5.43 -13.08 6.72
CA LEU A 153 -6.12 -12.22 5.77
C LEU A 153 -6.17 -12.85 4.38
N GLU A 154 -5.07 -13.45 3.93
CA GLU A 154 -5.03 -14.19 2.66
C GLU A 154 -5.99 -15.39 2.66
N GLN A 155 -6.06 -16.14 3.76
CA GLN A 155 -7.02 -17.24 3.89
C GLN A 155 -8.49 -16.79 3.90
N ILE A 156 -8.78 -15.60 4.41
CA ILE A 156 -10.13 -15.02 4.38
C ILE A 156 -10.49 -14.60 2.96
N GLU A 157 -9.57 -13.95 2.24
CA GLU A 157 -9.78 -13.56 0.85
C GLU A 157 -9.99 -14.78 -0.06
N GLU A 158 -9.18 -15.84 0.09
CA GLU A 158 -9.36 -17.09 -0.67
C GLU A 158 -10.72 -17.77 -0.40
N LYS A 159 -11.19 -17.72 0.85
CA LYS A 159 -12.51 -18.28 1.19
C LYS A 159 -13.66 -17.47 0.60
N GLU A 160 -13.57 -16.15 0.66
CA GLU A 160 -14.59 -15.27 0.08
C GLU A 160 -14.63 -15.40 -1.45
N GLU A 161 -13.48 -15.57 -2.11
CA GLU A 161 -13.42 -15.85 -3.55
C GLU A 161 -14.02 -17.24 -3.88
N ALA A 162 -13.70 -18.26 -3.10
CA ALA A 162 -14.24 -19.60 -3.29
C ALA A 162 -15.77 -19.65 -3.08
N GLU A 163 -16.30 -18.95 -2.09
CA GLU A 163 -17.73 -18.82 -1.86
C GLU A 163 -18.42 -18.06 -2.99
N ALA A 164 -17.82 -16.98 -3.50
CA ALA A 164 -18.36 -16.22 -4.62
C ALA A 164 -18.45 -17.04 -5.91
N VAL A 165 -17.46 -17.92 -6.17
CA VAL A 165 -17.44 -18.81 -7.33
C VAL A 165 -18.52 -19.93 -7.18
N SER A 166 -18.73 -20.44 -5.97
CA SER A 166 -19.74 -21.48 -5.74
C SER A 166 -21.18 -20.99 -5.96
N TYR A 167 -21.45 -19.71 -5.66
CA TYR A 167 -22.77 -19.11 -5.90
C TYR A 167 -23.08 -18.87 -7.39
N THR A 168 -22.08 -18.75 -8.24
CA THR A 168 -22.28 -18.59 -9.68
C THR A 168 -22.59 -19.92 -10.37
N HIS A 169 -22.12 -21.05 -9.86
CA HIS A 169 -22.38 -22.39 -10.42
C HIS A 169 -23.74 -23.01 -10.06
N LEU A 170 -24.45 -22.49 -9.06
CA LEU A 170 -25.79 -22.97 -8.69
C LEU A 170 -26.93 -22.34 -9.52
N ARG A 171 -26.60 -21.55 -10.54
CA ARG A 171 -27.56 -20.82 -11.39
C ARG A 171 -27.45 -21.12 -12.89
N ALA A 172 -26.81 -22.25 -13.25
CA ALA A 172 -26.80 -22.78 -14.61
C ALA A 172 -27.83 -23.89 -14.77
#